data_e3588c178c4482639ec17763fe797d63
#
_entry.id   e3588c178c4482639ec17763fe797d63
#
_cell.length_a   1.000
_cell.length_b   1.000
_cell.length_c   1.000
_cell.angle_alpha   90.00
_cell.angle_beta   90.00
_cell.angle_gamma   90.00
#
_symmetry.space_group_name_H-M   'P 1'
#
loop_
_entity.id
_entity.type
_entity.pdbx_description
1 polymer ?
#
loop_
_entity_poly.entity_id
_entity_poly.type
_entity_poly.pdbx_seq_one_letter_code
_entity_poly.pdbx_strand_id
1 'polypeptide(L)'
;MASFRHRVLAAVRRIPPGRVATYGDIAALAGSPRAWRAVGTIMRDNRDPGTPCHRVIAAGGALGGYGGNLQLKRELLRAESIGVGPNRVRNFSSIRWQGKRT
;
A
#
# COMPACT_ATOMS: atom_id res chain seq x y z
N MET A 1 -23.42 4.16 -6.19
CA MET A 1 -22.40 3.12 -5.90
C MET A 1 -21.02 3.73 -5.99
N ALA A 2 -20.12 3.26 -5.14
CA ALA A 2 -18.74 3.77 -5.15
C ALA A 2 -17.98 3.22 -6.36
N SER A 3 -17.19 4.08 -7.00
CA SER A 3 -16.31 3.66 -8.09
C SER A 3 -15.18 2.77 -7.53
N PHE A 4 -14.51 2.06 -8.43
CA PHE A 4 -13.35 1.26 -8.03
C PHE A 4 -12.28 2.14 -7.35
N ARG A 5 -11.97 3.30 -7.95
CA ARG A 5 -11.02 4.26 -7.37
C ARG A 5 -11.42 4.64 -5.95
N HIS A 6 -12.69 4.94 -5.73
CA HIS A 6 -13.18 5.31 -4.41
C HIS A 6 -12.99 4.18 -3.40
N ARG A 7 -13.30 2.94 -3.81
CA ARG A 7 -13.14 1.78 -2.96
C ARG A 7 -11.68 1.50 -2.65
N VAL A 8 -10.79 1.71 -3.62
CA VAL A 8 -9.34 1.57 -3.42
C VAL A 8 -8.85 2.56 -2.38
N LEU A 9 -9.19 3.84 -2.54
CA LEU A 9 -8.74 4.87 -1.60
C LEU A 9 -9.29 4.62 -0.20
N ALA A 10 -10.54 4.19 -0.09
CA ALA A 10 -11.13 3.86 1.20
C ALA A 10 -10.38 2.71 1.88
N ALA A 11 -10.02 1.68 1.12
CA ALA A 11 -9.26 0.55 1.67
C ALA A 11 -7.87 0.98 2.14
N VAL A 12 -7.18 1.80 1.35
CA VAL A 12 -5.84 2.27 1.70
C VAL A 12 -5.86 3.07 3.00
N ARG A 13 -6.88 3.91 3.18
CA ARG A 13 -7.00 4.70 4.41
C ARG A 13 -7.17 3.85 5.67
N ARG A 14 -7.57 2.60 5.52
CA ARG A 14 -7.75 1.68 6.65
C ARG A 14 -6.45 0.99 7.07
N ILE A 15 -5.39 1.04 6.25
CA ILE A 15 -4.14 0.37 6.60
C ILE A 15 -3.54 1.06 7.83
N PRO A 16 -3.36 0.33 8.94
CA PRO A 16 -2.81 0.95 10.16
C PRO A 16 -1.34 1.35 10.01
N PRO A 17 -0.88 2.34 10.77
CA PRO A 17 0.56 2.61 10.85
C PRO A 17 1.31 1.37 11.30
N GLY A 18 2.47 1.12 10.73
CA GLY A 18 3.26 -0.06 11.05
C GLY A 18 2.88 -1.30 10.26
N ARG A 19 1.89 -1.20 9.38
CA ARG A 19 1.45 -2.31 8.53
C ARG A 19 1.52 -1.90 7.06
N VAL A 20 1.57 -2.90 6.20
CA VAL A 20 1.60 -2.67 4.74
C VAL A 20 0.60 -3.61 4.05
N ALA A 21 0.13 -3.19 2.88
CA ALA A 21 -0.70 -4.04 2.02
C ALA A 21 -0.11 -4.02 0.62
N THR A 22 -0.28 -5.12 -0.11
CA THR A 22 0.17 -5.15 -1.50
C THR A 22 -0.88 -4.54 -2.41
N TYR A 23 -0.49 -4.20 -3.63
CA TYR A 23 -1.45 -3.75 -4.65
C TYR A 23 -2.57 -4.78 -4.82
N GLY A 24 -2.20 -6.07 -4.81
CA GLY A 24 -3.18 -7.14 -4.91
C GLY A 24 -4.12 -7.22 -3.73
N ASP A 25 -3.61 -6.99 -2.51
CA ASP A 25 -4.45 -6.98 -1.30
C ASP A 25 -5.50 -5.88 -1.40
N ILE A 26 -5.10 -4.69 -1.83
CA ILE A 26 -6.00 -3.56 -1.96
C ILE A 26 -7.01 -3.81 -3.09
N ALA A 27 -6.56 -4.38 -4.21
CA ALA A 27 -7.46 -4.72 -5.31
C ALA A 27 -8.54 -5.70 -4.85
N ALA A 28 -8.16 -6.70 -4.07
CA ALA A 28 -9.11 -7.69 -3.54
C ALA A 28 -10.12 -7.02 -2.61
N LEU A 29 -9.66 -6.14 -1.72
CA LEU A 29 -10.56 -5.41 -0.81
C LEU A 29 -11.52 -4.50 -1.57
N ALA A 30 -11.09 -3.98 -2.72
CA ALA A 30 -11.92 -3.13 -3.56
C ALA A 30 -12.85 -3.93 -4.49
N GLY A 31 -12.82 -5.25 -4.39
CA GLY A 31 -13.73 -6.11 -5.14
C GLY A 31 -13.23 -6.62 -6.48
N SER A 32 -11.98 -6.34 -6.84
CA SER A 32 -11.41 -6.74 -8.14
C SER A 32 -9.97 -7.22 -7.98
N PRO A 33 -9.77 -8.45 -7.49
CA PRO A 33 -8.40 -8.93 -7.14
C PRO A 33 -7.41 -8.90 -8.29
N ARG A 34 -7.87 -8.93 -9.52
CA ARG A 34 -6.97 -8.90 -10.69
C ARG A 34 -6.56 -7.48 -11.09
N ALA A 35 -7.16 -6.46 -10.49
CA ALA A 35 -6.95 -5.07 -10.87
C ALA A 35 -5.80 -4.42 -10.11
N TRP A 36 -4.78 -5.19 -9.74
CA TRP A 36 -3.64 -4.67 -8.96
C TRP A 36 -2.85 -3.59 -9.72
N ARG A 37 -2.79 -3.67 -11.06
CA ARG A 37 -2.13 -2.62 -11.84
C ARG A 37 -2.87 -1.30 -11.77
N ALA A 38 -4.20 -1.36 -11.79
CA ALA A 38 -5.03 -0.17 -11.64
C ALA A 38 -4.83 0.46 -10.25
N VAL A 39 -4.67 -0.36 -9.22
CA VAL A 39 -4.35 0.14 -7.88
C VAL A 39 -3.02 0.89 -7.91
N GLY A 40 -2.00 0.34 -8.56
CA GLY A 40 -0.71 1.01 -8.69
C GLY A 40 -0.83 2.38 -9.35
N THR A 41 -1.63 2.47 -10.40
CA THR A 41 -1.88 3.75 -11.11
C THR A 41 -2.58 4.74 -10.19
N ILE A 42 -3.60 4.29 -9.46
CA ILE A 42 -4.34 5.15 -8.54
C ILE A 42 -3.40 5.68 -7.44
N MET A 43 -2.54 4.83 -6.91
CA MET A 43 -1.58 5.25 -5.88
C MET A 43 -0.61 6.28 -6.42
N ARG A 44 -0.08 6.05 -7.63
CA ARG A 44 0.85 6.98 -8.26
C ARG A 44 0.23 8.35 -8.47
N ASP A 45 -1.04 8.39 -8.86
CA ASP A 45 -1.72 9.63 -9.23
C ASP A 45 -2.37 10.35 -8.04
N ASN A 46 -2.46 9.68 -6.90
CA ASN A 46 -3.12 10.27 -5.73
C ASN A 46 -2.24 11.36 -5.09
N ARG A 47 -2.86 12.49 -4.78
CA ARG A 47 -2.18 13.63 -4.15
C ARG A 47 -2.74 13.96 -2.77
N ASP A 48 -3.66 13.15 -2.26
CA ASP A 48 -4.27 13.39 -0.96
C ASP A 48 -3.31 12.99 0.16
N PRO A 49 -2.83 13.93 0.98
CA PRO A 49 -1.89 13.61 2.05
C PRO A 49 -2.52 12.75 3.16
N GLY A 50 -3.85 12.72 3.24
CA GLY A 50 -4.55 11.87 4.20
C GLY A 50 -4.63 10.42 3.81
N THR A 51 -4.20 10.06 2.61
CA THR A 51 -4.21 8.67 2.14
C THR A 51 -2.79 8.10 2.23
N PRO A 52 -2.55 7.09 3.08
CA PRO A 52 -1.19 6.58 3.31
C PRO A 52 -0.70 5.68 2.18
N CYS A 53 -0.49 6.24 1.00
CA CYS A 53 -0.05 5.50 -0.19
C CYS A 53 1.27 4.78 0.03
N HIS A 54 2.12 5.28 0.92
CA HIS A 54 3.40 4.64 1.21
C HIS A 54 3.25 3.26 1.85
N ARG A 55 2.07 2.96 2.42
CA ARG A 55 1.79 1.65 3.02
C ARG A 55 1.34 0.61 1.99
N VAL A 56 1.23 0.99 0.72
CA VAL A 56 0.88 0.05 -0.36
C VAL A 56 2.16 -0.30 -1.10
N ILE A 57 2.47 -1.60 -1.14
CA ILE A 57 3.73 -2.09 -1.70
C ILE A 57 3.46 -3.19 -2.72
N ALA A 58 4.52 -3.67 -3.34
CA ALA A 58 4.40 -4.71 -4.35
C ALA A 58 4.35 -6.10 -3.71
N ALA A 59 3.99 -7.09 -4.52
CA ALA A 59 3.89 -8.48 -4.08
C ALA A 59 5.20 -8.97 -3.45
N GLY A 60 5.07 -9.83 -2.45
CA GLY A 60 6.24 -10.41 -1.77
C GLY A 60 6.99 -9.46 -0.86
N GLY A 61 6.49 -8.25 -0.66
CA GLY A 61 7.16 -7.26 0.19
C GLY A 61 8.07 -6.31 -0.55
N ALA A 62 8.15 -6.40 -1.88
CA ALA A 62 8.92 -5.44 -2.67
C ALA A 62 8.31 -4.04 -2.53
N LEU A 63 9.15 -3.00 -2.55
CA LEU A 63 8.67 -1.65 -2.24
C LEU A 63 7.68 -1.09 -3.27
N GLY A 64 7.84 -1.41 -4.55
CA GLY A 64 7.03 -0.78 -5.59
C GLY A 64 7.44 0.67 -5.80
N GLY A 65 6.65 1.41 -6.55
CA GLY A 65 6.92 2.80 -6.84
C GLY A 65 6.25 3.74 -5.84
N TYR A 66 6.68 5.00 -5.87
CA TYR A 66 6.07 6.05 -5.05
C TYR A 66 6.20 7.39 -5.77
N GLY A 67 5.49 7.52 -6.90
CA GLY A 67 5.51 8.76 -7.66
C GLY A 67 6.90 9.25 -8.04
N GLY A 68 7.85 8.34 -8.24
CA GLY A 68 9.23 8.67 -8.54
C GLY A 68 10.10 9.00 -7.34
N ASN A 69 9.55 8.97 -6.11
CA ASN A 69 10.31 9.29 -4.90
C ASN A 69 10.36 8.09 -3.95
N LEU A 70 11.11 7.08 -4.36
CA LEU A 70 11.24 5.86 -3.57
C LEU A 70 11.95 6.09 -2.24
N GLN A 71 12.88 7.04 -2.19
CA GLN A 71 13.58 7.36 -0.94
C GLN A 71 12.60 7.88 0.11
N LEU A 72 11.67 8.75 -0.29
CA LEU A 72 10.66 9.24 0.63
C LEU A 72 9.78 8.08 1.15
N LYS A 73 9.42 7.16 0.27
CA LYS A 73 8.64 5.98 0.68
C LYS A 73 9.38 5.19 1.76
N ARG A 74 10.68 4.95 1.58
CA ARG A 74 11.48 4.26 2.58
C ARG A 74 11.49 4.99 3.92
N GLU A 75 11.65 6.31 3.87
CA GLU A 75 11.71 7.11 5.09
C GLU A 75 10.39 7.12 5.84
N LEU A 76 9.28 7.20 5.11
CA LEU A 76 7.96 7.15 5.73
C LEU A 76 7.70 5.80 6.40
N LEU A 77 8.07 4.71 5.74
CA LEU A 77 7.91 3.37 6.32
C LEU A 77 8.80 3.20 7.56
N ARG A 78 10.04 3.67 7.50
CA ARG A 78 10.94 3.61 8.66
C ARG A 78 10.42 4.43 9.83
N ALA A 79 9.79 5.57 9.54
CA ALA A 79 9.19 6.40 10.58
C ALA A 79 8.05 5.68 11.30
N GLU A 80 7.46 4.66 10.65
CA GLU A 80 6.43 3.81 11.25
C GLU A 80 7.01 2.54 11.85
N SER A 81 8.31 2.50 12.06
CA SER A 81 9.03 1.37 12.64
C SER A 81 9.06 0.11 11.77
N ILE A 82 8.85 0.27 10.47
CA ILE A 82 8.96 -0.84 9.53
C ILE A 82 10.41 -0.93 9.05
N GLY A 83 11.00 -2.12 9.19
CA GLY A 83 12.34 -2.37 8.66
C GLY A 83 12.31 -2.39 7.14
N VAL A 84 13.18 -1.61 6.50
CA VAL A 84 13.23 -1.49 5.04
C VAL A 84 14.64 -1.73 4.55
N GLY A 85 14.79 -2.75 3.71
CA GLY A 85 16.04 -3.00 3.00
C GLY A 85 16.10 -2.19 1.70
N PRO A 86 17.08 -2.48 0.84
CA PRO A 86 17.22 -1.72 -0.41
C PRO A 86 16.00 -1.81 -1.32
N ASN A 87 15.36 -2.97 -1.40
CA ASN A 87 14.29 -3.22 -2.37
C ASN A 87 12.99 -3.76 -1.78
N ARG A 88 12.96 -4.07 -0.49
CA ARG A 88 11.78 -4.66 0.13
C ARG A 88 11.71 -4.40 1.62
N VAL A 89 10.50 -4.55 2.18
CA VAL A 89 10.32 -4.48 3.63
C VAL A 89 10.79 -5.79 4.27
N ARG A 90 11.20 -5.69 5.53
CA ARG A 90 11.55 -6.86 6.33
C ARG A 90 10.32 -7.36 7.05
N ASN A 91 10.29 -8.66 7.36
CA ASN A 91 9.19 -9.28 8.10
C ASN A 91 7.84 -9.06 7.44
N PHE A 92 7.81 -9.14 6.12
CA PHE A 92 6.61 -8.85 5.35
C PHE A 92 5.39 -9.61 5.86
N SER A 93 5.51 -10.92 6.08
CA SER A 93 4.36 -11.72 6.50
C SER A 93 3.78 -11.26 7.84
N SER A 94 4.62 -10.73 8.73
CA SER A 94 4.18 -10.26 10.05
C SER A 94 3.46 -8.92 9.98
N ILE A 95 3.82 -8.05 9.01
CA ILE A 95 3.28 -6.71 8.92
C ILE A 95 2.26 -6.54 7.80
N ARG A 96 2.00 -7.60 7.06
CA ARG A 96 1.03 -7.57 5.97
C ARG A 96 -0.38 -7.42 6.52
N TRP A 97 -1.13 -6.47 5.94
CA TRP A 97 -2.52 -6.21 6.31
C TRP A 97 -3.42 -6.54 5.12
N GLN A 98 -4.46 -7.30 5.37
CA GLN A 98 -5.38 -7.72 4.31
C GLN A 98 -6.83 -7.38 4.66
N GLY A 99 -7.02 -6.40 5.51
CA GLY A 99 -8.34 -5.89 5.84
C GLY A 99 -9.07 -6.68 6.92
N LYS A 100 -8.48 -7.74 7.43
CA LYS A 100 -9.12 -8.55 8.46
C LYS A 100 -8.80 -8.00 9.84
N ARG A 101 -9.75 -8.13 10.74
CA ARG A 101 -9.50 -7.87 12.14
C ARG A 101 -8.66 -8.98 12.74
N THR A 102 -7.81 -8.61 13.64
CA THR A 102 -7.00 -9.57 14.39
C THR A 102 -7.33 -9.50 15.85
#